data_ac1c4d88d28ae667625dc59979ce854e
#
_entry.id   ac1c4d88d28ae667625dc59979ce854e
#
_cell.length_a   1.000
_cell.length_b   1.000
_cell.length_c   1.000
_cell.angle_alpha   90.00
_cell.angle_beta   90.00
_cell.angle_gamma   90.00
#
_symmetry.space_group_name_H-M   'P 1'
#
loop_
_entity.id
_entity.type
_entity.pdbx_description
1 polymer ?
#
loop_
_entity_poly.entity_id
_entity_poly.type
_entity_poly.pdbx_seq_one_letter_code
_entity_poly.pdbx_strand_id
1 'polypeptide(L)'
;FPLLNLRMLHYPPERRVNTEDGRIGCGAHTDYGSITLLSDDGVGGLQVKPREGDWVDISIPEDHLVVNLADLLSIWTNNRYVSNPHRVMNPANTHRYSIPLFVTPPYHLKIETLPTCLAPGETPKHKPMISGEYLQSRFDGTHTYRNELMDDAL
;
A
#
# COMPACT_ATOMS: atom_id res chain seq x y z
N PHE A 1 16.26 -13.15 -4.15
CA PHE A 1 15.52 -12.37 -5.15
C PHE A 1 14.43 -11.57 -4.47
N PRO A 2 14.11 -10.35 -4.95
CA PRO A 2 12.97 -9.59 -4.47
C PRO A 2 11.66 -10.35 -4.79
N LEU A 3 10.62 -10.08 -4.01
CA LEU A 3 9.28 -10.55 -4.29
C LEU A 3 8.56 -9.50 -5.12
N LEU A 4 8.15 -9.87 -6.32
CA LEU A 4 7.37 -9.06 -7.23
C LEU A 4 5.96 -9.64 -7.34
N ASN A 5 4.93 -8.84 -7.08
CA ASN A 5 3.54 -9.25 -7.18
C ASN A 5 2.78 -8.30 -8.09
N LEU A 6 2.49 -8.75 -9.30
CA LEU A 6 1.64 -8.03 -10.24
C LEU A 6 0.19 -8.46 -10.03
N ARG A 7 -0.72 -7.51 -9.86
CA ARG A 7 -2.16 -7.75 -9.80
C ARG A 7 -2.87 -7.04 -10.94
N MET A 8 -3.97 -7.62 -11.39
CA MET A 8 -4.95 -6.97 -12.25
C MET A 8 -6.24 -6.84 -11.45
N LEU A 9 -6.67 -5.63 -11.20
CA LEU A 9 -7.81 -5.32 -10.36
C LEU A 9 -8.94 -4.76 -11.19
N HIS A 10 -10.13 -5.29 -10.98
CA HIS A 10 -11.37 -4.79 -11.56
C HIS A 10 -12.33 -4.35 -10.46
N TYR A 11 -12.74 -3.12 -10.52
CA TYR A 11 -13.74 -2.51 -9.66
C TYR A 11 -15.02 -2.34 -10.46
N PRO A 12 -16.04 -3.18 -10.26
CA PRO A 12 -17.31 -3.07 -10.97
C PRO A 12 -18.08 -1.81 -10.54
N PRO A 13 -18.96 -1.28 -11.42
CA PRO A 13 -19.79 -0.15 -11.06
C PRO A 13 -20.72 -0.51 -9.91
N GLU A 14 -20.77 0.31 -8.90
CA GLU A 14 -21.64 0.10 -7.76
C GLU A 14 -23.07 0.60 -8.04
N ARG A 15 -24.03 -0.31 -7.98
CA ARG A 15 -25.43 -0.02 -8.31
C ARG A 15 -26.23 0.60 -7.16
N ARG A 16 -25.72 0.56 -5.91
CA ARG A 16 -26.42 1.09 -4.73
C ARG A 16 -25.44 1.83 -3.83
N VAL A 17 -25.57 3.13 -3.78
CA VAL A 17 -24.83 3.99 -2.86
C VAL A 17 -25.83 4.54 -1.86
N ASN A 18 -25.91 3.93 -0.67
CA ASN A 18 -26.80 4.39 0.41
C ASN A 18 -26.04 5.08 1.56
N THR A 19 -24.72 5.23 1.46
CA THR A 19 -23.90 5.89 2.50
C THR A 19 -22.82 6.74 1.85
N GLU A 20 -22.31 7.75 2.55
CA GLU A 20 -21.14 8.53 2.12
C GLU A 20 -19.90 7.62 1.90
N ASP A 21 -19.84 6.48 2.61
CA ASP A 21 -18.77 5.46 2.50
C ASP A 21 -19.04 4.39 1.43
N GLY A 22 -20.22 4.38 0.81
CA GLY A 22 -20.70 3.30 -0.07
C GLY A 22 -19.98 3.18 -1.42
N ARG A 23 -18.95 3.96 -1.69
CA ARG A 23 -18.14 3.92 -2.92
C ARG A 23 -16.72 3.38 -2.71
N ILE A 24 -16.43 2.79 -1.57
CA ILE A 24 -15.08 2.30 -1.29
C ILE A 24 -14.82 1.02 -2.08
N GLY A 25 -13.99 1.11 -3.12
CA GLY A 25 -13.50 -0.03 -3.88
C GLY A 25 -12.33 -0.73 -3.19
N CYS A 26 -11.50 0.05 -2.50
CA CYS A 26 -10.44 -0.43 -1.63
C CYS A 26 -10.30 0.50 -0.42
N GLY A 27 -10.38 -0.05 0.78
CA GLY A 27 -10.28 0.70 2.03
C GLY A 27 -8.91 1.38 2.20
N ALA A 28 -8.86 2.39 3.09
CA ALA A 28 -7.63 3.10 3.38
C ALA A 28 -6.56 2.17 3.97
N HIS A 29 -5.37 2.15 3.36
CA HIS A 29 -4.23 1.31 3.77
C HIS A 29 -2.91 1.94 3.31
N THR A 30 -1.80 1.41 3.80
CA THR A 30 -0.46 1.62 3.26
C THR A 30 0.03 0.35 2.59
N ASP A 31 0.92 0.46 1.61
CA ASP A 31 1.60 -0.69 1.02
C ASP A 31 2.76 -1.17 1.90
N TYR A 32 3.03 -2.47 1.89
CA TYR A 32 3.95 -3.10 2.84
C TYR A 32 5.40 -3.19 2.37
N GLY A 33 5.63 -3.21 1.02
CA GLY A 33 6.95 -3.40 0.43
C GLY A 33 7.85 -2.16 0.42
N SER A 34 8.64 -2.02 -0.63
CA SER A 34 9.46 -0.82 -0.88
C SER A 34 8.71 0.22 -1.67
N ILE A 35 8.18 -0.17 -2.83
CA ILE A 35 7.42 0.69 -3.74
C ILE A 35 6.32 -0.11 -4.41
N THR A 36 5.29 0.59 -4.87
CA THR A 36 4.29 0.06 -5.79
C THR A 36 4.26 0.91 -7.05
N LEU A 37 4.35 0.27 -8.20
CA LEU A 37 4.17 0.92 -9.50
C LEU A 37 2.74 0.67 -9.95
N LEU A 38 1.98 1.75 -10.15
CA LEU A 38 0.55 1.65 -10.47
C LEU A 38 0.23 2.30 -11.81
N SER A 39 -0.43 1.52 -12.67
CA SER A 39 -1.16 1.99 -13.85
C SER A 39 -2.66 1.83 -13.63
N ASP A 40 -3.48 2.69 -14.23
CA ASP A 40 -4.93 2.53 -14.27
C ASP A 40 -5.49 2.91 -15.65
N ASP A 41 -6.80 2.82 -15.79
CA ASP A 41 -7.53 3.10 -17.02
C ASP A 41 -7.95 4.57 -17.20
N GLY A 42 -7.45 5.47 -16.37
CA GLY A 42 -7.76 6.90 -16.41
C GLY A 42 -9.15 7.28 -15.87
N VAL A 43 -9.91 6.32 -15.36
CA VAL A 43 -11.24 6.58 -14.76
C VAL A 43 -11.15 7.37 -13.45
N GLY A 44 -9.97 7.32 -12.78
CA GLY A 44 -9.74 8.01 -11.51
C GLY A 44 -10.13 7.17 -10.29
N GLY A 45 -10.45 7.86 -9.18
CA GLY A 45 -10.88 7.24 -7.92
C GLY A 45 -9.75 6.85 -6.96
N LEU A 46 -8.49 6.91 -7.36
CA LEU A 46 -7.37 6.79 -6.44
C LEU A 46 -7.27 8.07 -5.61
N GLN A 47 -7.20 7.91 -4.29
CA GLN A 47 -6.99 9.01 -3.35
C GLN A 47 -5.83 8.70 -2.42
N VAL A 48 -5.02 9.71 -2.14
CA VAL A 48 -3.89 9.65 -1.20
C VAL A 48 -4.14 10.62 -0.06
N LYS A 49 -3.81 10.22 1.16
CA LYS A 49 -3.85 11.08 2.34
C LYS A 49 -2.46 11.63 2.64
N PRO A 50 -2.21 12.93 2.44
CA PRO A 50 -0.96 13.56 2.88
C PRO A 50 -0.87 13.57 4.42
N ARG A 51 0.31 13.93 4.96
CA ARG A 51 0.49 14.07 6.43
C ARG A 51 -0.46 15.08 7.04
N GLU A 52 -0.72 16.16 6.31
CA GLU A 52 -1.63 17.23 6.71
C GLU A 52 -2.66 17.44 5.60
N GLY A 53 -3.89 17.70 5.98
CA GLY A 53 -4.98 17.96 5.05
C GLY A 53 -5.87 16.76 4.78
N ASP A 54 -6.72 16.91 3.77
CA ASP A 54 -7.74 15.93 3.38
C ASP A 54 -7.24 14.95 2.32
N TRP A 55 -8.07 14.00 1.94
CA TRP A 55 -7.83 13.10 0.84
C TRP A 55 -7.69 13.87 -0.48
N VAL A 56 -6.65 13.55 -1.26
CA VAL A 56 -6.36 14.16 -2.55
C VAL A 56 -6.58 13.14 -3.64
N ASP A 57 -7.36 13.49 -4.65
CA ASP A 57 -7.54 12.69 -5.85
C ASP A 57 -6.25 12.67 -6.68
N ILE A 58 -5.85 11.47 -7.12
CA ILE A 58 -4.70 11.25 -7.97
C ILE A 58 -5.18 10.85 -9.36
N SER A 59 -4.82 11.64 -10.36
CA SER A 59 -4.99 11.30 -11.76
C SER A 59 -3.67 10.84 -12.35
N ILE A 60 -3.68 9.71 -13.06
CA ILE A 60 -2.49 9.19 -13.74
C ILE A 60 -2.60 9.62 -15.21
N PRO A 61 -1.70 10.47 -15.72
CA PRO A 61 -1.68 10.83 -17.13
C PRO A 61 -1.42 9.59 -17.99
N GLU A 62 -1.89 9.63 -19.24
CA GLU A 62 -1.59 8.58 -20.23
C GLU A 62 -0.06 8.37 -20.33
N ASP A 63 0.36 7.13 -20.50
CA ASP A 63 1.77 6.70 -20.55
C ASP A 63 2.59 7.00 -19.27
N HIS A 64 1.94 7.23 -18.14
CA HIS A 64 2.59 7.42 -16.85
C HIS A 64 2.24 6.32 -15.85
N LEU A 65 3.08 6.21 -14.83
CA LEU A 65 2.86 5.37 -13.66
C LEU A 65 2.90 6.23 -12.40
N VAL A 66 2.04 5.93 -11.44
CA VAL A 66 2.23 6.40 -10.07
C VAL A 66 3.24 5.49 -9.37
N VAL A 67 4.22 6.10 -8.71
CA VAL A 67 5.14 5.40 -7.80
C VAL A 67 4.69 5.70 -6.38
N ASN A 68 4.08 4.71 -5.72
CA ASN A 68 3.70 4.80 -4.32
C ASN A 68 4.84 4.26 -3.45
N LEU A 69 5.25 5.04 -2.43
CA LEU A 69 6.29 4.66 -1.48
C LEU A 69 5.67 3.85 -0.36
N ALA A 70 6.28 2.72 -0.02
CA ALA A 70 5.72 1.75 0.89
C ALA A 70 6.46 1.69 2.25
N ASP A 71 5.92 0.91 3.19
CA ASP A 71 6.33 0.91 4.59
C ASP A 71 7.81 0.55 4.80
N LEU A 72 8.33 -0.48 4.11
CA LEU A 72 9.74 -0.87 4.28
C LEU A 72 10.71 0.19 3.76
N LEU A 73 10.34 0.94 2.71
CA LEU A 73 11.16 2.07 2.26
C LEU A 73 11.13 3.21 3.28
N SER A 74 9.96 3.47 3.89
CA SER A 74 9.83 4.47 4.95
C SER A 74 10.72 4.12 6.14
N ILE A 75 10.73 2.86 6.58
CA ILE A 75 11.59 2.36 7.66
C ILE A 75 13.07 2.51 7.30
N TRP A 76 13.48 2.08 6.10
CA TRP A 76 14.85 2.20 5.61
C TRP A 76 15.38 3.63 5.64
N THR A 77 14.50 4.58 5.32
CA THR A 77 14.87 5.98 5.19
C THR A 77 14.58 6.82 6.43
N ASN A 78 14.36 6.17 7.59
CA ASN A 78 14.04 6.85 8.86
C ASN A 78 12.85 7.81 8.73
N ASN A 79 11.84 7.44 7.93
CA ASN A 79 10.67 8.25 7.58
C ASN A 79 10.97 9.53 6.80
N ARG A 80 12.13 9.63 6.12
CA ARG A 80 12.38 10.71 5.15
C ARG A 80 11.45 10.58 3.95
N TYR A 81 11.29 9.35 3.44
CA TYR A 81 10.23 8.99 2.51
C TYR A 81 9.09 8.35 3.29
N VAL A 82 7.87 8.77 3.02
CA VAL A 82 6.69 8.39 3.80
C VAL A 82 5.82 7.44 3.01
N SER A 83 5.41 6.34 3.67
CA SER A 83 4.33 5.50 3.18
C SER A 83 3.01 6.20 3.47
N ASN A 84 2.37 6.75 2.45
CA ASN A 84 1.12 7.49 2.61
C ASN A 84 -0.08 6.54 2.56
N PRO A 85 -1.07 6.71 3.46
CA PRO A 85 -2.35 6.04 3.32
C PRO A 85 -3.01 6.41 1.99
N HIS A 86 -3.55 5.41 1.31
CA HIS A 86 -4.29 5.60 0.07
C HIS A 86 -5.52 4.70 0.03
N ARG A 87 -6.48 5.05 -0.79
CA ARG A 87 -7.74 4.32 -0.97
C ARG A 87 -8.25 4.43 -2.40
N VAL A 88 -9.21 3.59 -2.76
CA VAL A 88 -9.91 3.68 -4.04
C VAL A 88 -11.38 3.93 -3.78
N MET A 89 -11.88 5.03 -4.34
CA MET A 89 -13.30 5.36 -4.40
C MET A 89 -13.83 4.89 -5.75
N ASN A 90 -14.79 3.96 -5.75
CA ASN A 90 -15.38 3.50 -7.01
C ASN A 90 -16.19 4.62 -7.64
N PRO A 91 -15.93 4.95 -8.91
CA PRO A 91 -16.80 5.85 -9.64
C PRO A 91 -18.18 5.21 -9.82
N ALA A 92 -19.24 6.01 -9.68
CA ALA A 92 -20.59 5.54 -9.90
C ALA A 92 -20.80 5.18 -11.38
N ASN A 93 -21.45 4.04 -11.62
CA ASN A 93 -21.92 3.59 -12.94
C ASN A 93 -20.86 3.31 -14.01
N THR A 94 -19.58 3.14 -13.65
CA THR A 94 -18.55 2.75 -14.61
C THR A 94 -17.63 1.68 -14.02
N HIS A 95 -17.03 0.88 -14.87
CA HIS A 95 -15.96 -0.05 -14.49
C HIS A 95 -14.65 0.71 -14.34
N ARG A 96 -13.82 0.30 -13.39
CA ARG A 96 -12.45 0.80 -13.22
C ARG A 96 -11.49 -0.38 -13.22
N TYR A 97 -10.37 -0.24 -13.89
CA TYR A 97 -9.29 -1.24 -13.90
C TYR A 97 -7.99 -0.60 -13.42
N SER A 98 -7.19 -1.36 -12.67
CA SER A 98 -5.84 -0.93 -12.33
C SER A 98 -4.87 -2.12 -12.22
N ILE A 99 -3.58 -1.83 -12.44
CA ILE A 99 -2.52 -2.83 -12.48
C ILE A 99 -1.38 -2.37 -11.56
N PRO A 100 -1.44 -2.69 -10.25
CA PRO A 100 -0.33 -2.47 -9.33
C PRO A 100 0.73 -3.57 -9.45
N LEU A 101 2.01 -3.19 -9.49
CA LEU A 101 3.16 -4.04 -9.27
C LEU A 101 3.77 -3.71 -7.91
N PHE A 102 3.60 -4.60 -6.95
CA PHE A 102 4.21 -4.50 -5.63
C PHE A 102 5.64 -5.02 -5.65
N VAL A 103 6.57 -4.20 -5.21
CA VAL A 103 7.99 -4.55 -5.12
C VAL A 103 8.37 -4.65 -3.64
N THR A 104 8.68 -5.88 -3.19
CA THR A 104 9.09 -6.14 -1.82
C THR A 104 10.53 -6.65 -1.82
N PRO A 105 11.37 -6.23 -0.88
CA PRO A 105 12.73 -6.74 -0.74
C PRO A 105 12.75 -8.26 -0.53
N PRO A 106 13.91 -8.93 -0.74
CA PRO A 106 14.03 -10.36 -0.46
C PRO A 106 13.58 -10.70 0.96
N TYR A 107 12.95 -11.87 1.12
CA TYR A 107 12.34 -12.31 2.40
C TYR A 107 13.29 -12.16 3.58
N HIS A 108 14.52 -12.66 3.45
CA HIS A 108 15.52 -12.70 4.53
C HIS A 108 16.33 -11.40 4.70
N LEU A 109 16.01 -10.37 3.91
CA LEU A 109 16.75 -9.12 3.99
C LEU A 109 16.43 -8.41 5.32
N LYS A 110 17.49 -8.05 6.04
CA LYS A 110 17.38 -7.20 7.21
C LYS A 110 17.11 -5.77 6.78
N ILE A 111 16.04 -5.21 7.26
CA ILE A 111 15.64 -3.82 7.06
C ILE A 111 16.07 -3.05 8.30
N GLU A 112 16.98 -2.11 8.13
CA GLU A 112 17.43 -1.19 9.17
C GLU A 112 17.68 0.18 8.58
N THR A 113 17.58 1.22 9.39
CA THR A 113 17.78 2.59 8.91
C THR A 113 19.13 2.76 8.24
N LEU A 114 19.11 3.25 7.00
CA LEU A 114 20.34 3.54 6.25
C LEU A 114 21.13 4.66 6.93
N PRO A 115 22.44 4.50 7.16
CA PRO A 115 23.28 5.53 7.78
C PRO A 115 23.19 6.89 7.07
N THR A 116 23.05 6.88 5.75
CA THR A 116 22.88 8.07 4.92
C THR A 116 21.56 8.81 5.14
N CYS A 117 20.60 8.15 5.81
CA CYS A 117 19.31 8.73 6.17
C CYS A 117 19.25 9.22 7.62
N LEU A 118 20.37 9.22 8.34
CA LEU A 118 20.49 9.78 9.68
C LEU A 118 21.23 11.10 9.64
N ALA A 119 20.69 12.13 10.29
CA ALA A 119 21.42 13.36 10.56
C ALA A 119 22.46 13.12 11.66
N PRO A 120 23.51 13.96 11.78
CA PRO A 120 24.46 13.89 12.89
C PRO A 120 23.74 13.90 14.24
N GLY A 121 23.94 12.85 15.05
CA GLY A 121 23.30 12.68 16.37
C GLY A 121 21.87 12.16 16.33
N GLU A 122 21.29 11.92 15.14
CA GLU A 122 19.96 11.30 15.02
C GLU A 122 20.04 9.79 15.25
N THR A 123 19.06 9.24 15.96
CA THR A 123 18.92 7.79 16.18
C THR A 123 17.85 7.20 15.26
N PRO A 124 17.98 5.92 14.91
CA PRO A 124 16.92 5.22 14.17
C PRO A 124 15.58 5.24 14.89
N LYS A 125 14.51 5.58 14.19
CA LYS A 125 13.12 5.57 14.70
C LYS A 125 12.53 4.16 14.78
N HIS A 126 13.10 3.24 14.03
CA HIS A 126 12.62 1.86 13.92
C HIS A 126 13.69 0.87 14.34
N LYS A 127 13.28 -0.21 15.01
CA LYS A 127 14.16 -1.35 15.27
C LYS A 127 14.40 -2.10 13.97
N PRO A 128 15.60 -2.71 13.80
CA PRO A 128 15.83 -3.61 12.67
C PRO A 128 14.82 -4.76 12.64
N MET A 129 14.39 -5.15 11.45
CA MET A 129 13.44 -6.24 11.24
C MET A 129 13.77 -7.02 9.97
N ILE A 130 13.21 -8.21 9.81
CA ILE A 130 13.33 -9.01 8.58
C ILE A 130 12.15 -8.68 7.67
N SER A 131 12.45 -8.41 6.40
CA SER A 131 11.46 -8.01 5.38
C SER A 131 10.26 -8.96 5.34
N GLY A 132 10.51 -10.26 5.27
CA GLY A 132 9.47 -11.27 5.17
C GLY A 132 8.64 -11.41 6.45
N GLU A 133 9.25 -11.29 7.63
CA GLU A 133 8.53 -11.30 8.91
C GLU A 133 7.61 -10.09 9.04
N TYR A 134 8.07 -8.92 8.60
CA TYR A 134 7.22 -7.73 8.53
C TYR A 134 6.02 -7.97 7.61
N LEU A 135 6.27 -8.46 6.38
CA LEU A 135 5.21 -8.75 5.42
C LEU A 135 4.18 -9.74 6.00
N GLN A 136 4.66 -10.83 6.64
CA GLN A 136 3.80 -11.83 7.27
C GLN A 136 2.94 -11.20 8.38
N SER A 137 3.53 -10.39 9.26
CA SER A 137 2.79 -9.71 10.33
C SER A 137 1.68 -8.80 9.81
N ARG A 138 1.91 -8.16 8.65
CA ARG A 138 0.89 -7.31 8.02
C ARG A 138 -0.26 -8.15 7.43
N PHE A 139 0.04 -9.29 6.81
CA PHE A 139 -0.98 -10.21 6.33
C PHE A 139 -1.81 -10.82 7.46
N ASP A 140 -1.18 -11.23 8.55
CA ASP A 140 -1.87 -11.79 9.71
C ASP A 140 -2.81 -10.77 10.35
N GLY A 141 -2.41 -9.49 10.38
CA GLY A 141 -3.24 -8.39 10.88
C GLY A 141 -4.41 -8.00 9.97
N THR A 142 -4.35 -8.33 8.67
CA THR A 142 -5.40 -7.96 7.70
C THR A 142 -6.33 -9.11 7.32
N HIS A 143 -5.95 -10.36 7.62
CA HIS A 143 -6.70 -11.56 7.26
C HIS A 143 -7.09 -12.34 8.52
N THR A 144 -7.95 -11.77 9.35
CA THR A 144 -8.42 -12.35 10.62
C THR A 144 -9.10 -13.71 10.45
N TYR A 145 -9.75 -13.99 9.31
CA TYR A 145 -10.36 -15.29 9.02
C TYR A 145 -9.37 -16.46 8.95
N ARG A 146 -8.07 -16.20 8.80
CA ARG A 146 -7.02 -17.24 8.77
C ARG A 146 -6.78 -17.84 10.15
N ASN A 147 -7.01 -17.05 11.20
CA ASN A 147 -6.88 -17.51 12.60
C ASN A 147 -8.08 -18.39 13.00
N GLU A 148 -9.28 -18.07 12.51
CA GLU A 148 -10.48 -18.88 12.76
C GLU A 148 -10.39 -20.29 12.16
N LEU A 149 -9.79 -20.44 10.96
CA LEU A 149 -9.61 -21.76 10.32
C LEU A 149 -8.51 -22.62 10.97
N MET A 150 -7.61 -22.04 11.75
CA MET A 150 -6.58 -22.79 12.49
C MET A 150 -7.10 -23.28 13.84
N ASP A 151 -8.01 -22.55 14.48
CA ASP A 151 -8.62 -22.94 15.75
C ASP A 151 -9.65 -24.07 15.58
N ASP A 152 -10.29 -24.19 14.42
CA ASP A 152 -11.21 -25.30 14.08
C ASP A 152 -10.48 -26.59 13.63
N ALA A 153 -9.16 -26.56 13.48
CA ALA A 153 -8.35 -27.70 13.02
C ALA A 153 -7.59 -28.42 14.16
N LEU A 154 -7.76 -28.01 15.42
CA LEU A 154 -7.22 -28.66 16.64
C LEU A 154 -8.32 -29.25 17.48
#